data_98254e8da7867e40c3ccf01e6cce3d7b
#
_entry.id   98254e8da7867e40c3ccf01e6cce3d7b
#
_cell.length_a   1.000
_cell.length_b   1.000
_cell.length_c   1.000
_cell.angle_alpha   90.00
_cell.angle_beta   90.00
_cell.angle_gamma   90.00
#
_symmetry.space_group_name_H-M   'P 1'
#
loop_
_entity.id
_entity.type
_entity.pdbx_description
1 polymer ?
#
loop_
_entity_poly.entity_id
_entity_poly.type
_entity_poly.pdbx_seq_one_letter_code
_entity_poly.pdbx_strand_id
1 'polypeptide(L)'
;MEPSHDHIEKTLDKLVASTRSPRGRYSASESWKLLERRLVPPRTKRLRLFRLAGVVAASVLLCFASWFIYDYWKPVAMQTVSAGAAISVITLPDQTKVTLNRYSSLTYPDRFKEDRREVQLQGEAYFEVEKDARHPFVVKADPVEVEVLGTHFNVEAYPGDAEVKTTLLEGSVAVNAPAVSSRITLSPGESAIYNRADKTLQEEKTKENNTAT
;
A
#
# COMPACT_ATOMS: atom_id res chain seq x y z
N MET A 1 34.57 75.61 33.84
CA MET A 1 33.10 75.89 34.03
C MET A 1 32.41 75.21 32.88
N GLU A 2 32.07 73.94 33.04
CA GLU A 2 31.36 73.13 31.99
C GLU A 2 29.88 73.55 32.01
N PRO A 3 29.27 73.80 30.85
CA PRO A 3 27.84 74.03 30.79
C PRO A 3 27.10 72.75 31.12
N SER A 4 26.28 72.84 32.14
CA SER A 4 25.42 71.76 32.62
C SER A 4 24.62 71.16 31.48
N HIS A 5 24.57 69.84 31.38
CA HIS A 5 23.86 69.03 30.40
C HIS A 5 22.40 69.52 30.21
N ASP A 6 21.75 69.96 31.26
CA ASP A 6 20.41 70.56 31.28
C ASP A 6 20.27 71.87 30.45
N HIS A 7 21.35 72.66 30.32
CA HIS A 7 21.31 73.89 29.55
C HIS A 7 21.41 73.60 28.05
N ILE A 8 22.12 72.55 27.66
CA ILE A 8 22.26 72.13 26.27
C ILE A 8 20.95 71.53 25.80
N GLU A 9 20.30 70.66 26.61
CA GLU A 9 19.01 70.11 26.27
C GLU A 9 17.90 71.11 26.10
N LYS A 10 17.79 72.11 27.04
CA LYS A 10 16.85 73.21 26.90
C LYS A 10 17.10 74.09 25.68
N THR A 11 18.35 74.22 25.27
CA THR A 11 18.72 75.03 24.10
C THR A 11 18.42 74.29 22.81
N LEU A 12 18.65 72.99 22.79
CA LEU A 12 18.27 72.07 21.69
C LEU A 12 16.74 71.99 21.52
N ASP A 13 15.99 71.90 22.61
CA ASP A 13 14.53 71.86 22.56
C ASP A 13 13.96 73.24 22.02
N LYS A 14 14.55 74.34 22.40
CA LYS A 14 14.19 75.67 21.85
C LYS A 14 14.53 75.80 20.37
N LEU A 15 15.68 75.31 19.93
CA LEU A 15 16.08 75.29 18.51
C LEU A 15 15.17 74.38 17.69
N VAL A 16 14.85 73.22 18.18
CA VAL A 16 13.90 72.25 17.53
C VAL A 16 12.50 72.84 17.44
N ALA A 17 12.03 73.52 18.51
CA ALA A 17 10.73 74.17 18.51
C ALA A 17 10.68 75.47 17.59
N SER A 18 11.83 76.12 17.35
CA SER A 18 11.91 77.28 16.48
C SER A 18 12.12 76.97 14.99
N THR A 19 12.48 75.72 14.66
CA THR A 19 12.71 75.28 13.29
C THR A 19 11.38 75.07 12.59
N ARG A 20 10.87 76.06 11.92
CA ARG A 20 9.68 75.95 11.06
C ARG A 20 10.06 75.17 9.77
N SER A 21 9.27 74.17 9.43
CA SER A 21 9.38 73.55 8.12
C SER A 21 9.40 74.66 7.02
N PRO A 22 10.20 74.50 5.95
CA PRO A 22 10.27 75.48 4.85
C PRO A 22 8.92 75.77 4.21
N ARG A 23 7.90 75.04 4.46
CA ARG A 23 6.51 75.20 3.99
C ARG A 23 5.51 75.52 5.11
N GLY A 24 5.93 75.67 6.37
CA GLY A 24 5.13 76.14 7.49
C GLY A 24 3.89 75.31 7.89
N ARG A 25 3.71 74.09 7.34
CA ARG A 25 2.47 73.32 7.53
C ARG A 25 2.50 72.33 8.70
N TYR A 26 3.70 71.94 9.16
CA TYR A 26 3.83 70.95 10.21
C TYR A 26 4.95 71.31 11.18
N SER A 27 4.71 71.05 12.47
CA SER A 27 5.76 71.11 13.49
C SER A 27 6.75 69.95 13.34
N ALA A 28 7.94 70.06 13.91
CA ALA A 28 8.94 68.95 13.86
C ALA A 28 8.40 67.63 14.43
N SER A 29 7.60 67.73 15.47
CA SER A 29 6.96 66.54 16.11
C SER A 29 5.89 65.91 15.24
N GLU A 30 5.12 66.68 14.51
CA GLU A 30 4.12 66.17 13.57
C GLU A 30 4.76 65.54 12.33
N SER A 31 5.81 66.15 11.83
CA SER A 31 6.60 65.63 10.71
C SER A 31 7.23 64.24 11.07
N TRP A 32 7.75 64.12 12.30
CA TRP A 32 8.31 62.89 12.80
C TRP A 32 7.25 61.78 12.87
N LYS A 33 6.08 62.04 13.42
CA LYS A 33 4.97 61.08 13.47
C LYS A 33 4.50 60.63 12.09
N LEU A 34 4.53 61.50 11.10
CA LEU A 34 4.20 61.18 9.71
C LEU A 34 5.27 60.31 9.06
N LEU A 35 6.56 60.57 9.37
CA LEU A 35 7.68 59.78 8.89
C LEU A 35 7.71 58.40 9.52
N GLU A 36 7.49 58.32 10.81
CA GLU A 36 7.45 57.07 11.56
C GLU A 36 6.34 56.13 11.04
N ARG A 37 5.17 56.67 10.72
CA ARG A 37 4.08 55.87 10.07
C ARG A 37 4.43 55.39 8.68
N ARG A 38 5.34 56.02 7.95
CA ARG A 38 5.79 55.59 6.63
C ARG A 38 6.97 54.64 6.69
N LEU A 39 7.83 54.76 7.69
CA LEU A 39 9.05 53.97 7.83
C LEU A 39 8.80 52.62 8.56
N VAL A 40 7.73 52.54 9.36
CA VAL A 40 7.35 51.31 10.03
C VAL A 40 6.18 50.67 9.26
N PRO A 41 6.44 49.81 8.31
CA PRO A 41 5.34 49.08 7.66
C PRO A 41 4.59 48.24 8.72
N PRO A 42 3.25 48.11 8.62
CA PRO A 42 2.46 47.31 9.54
C PRO A 42 2.85 45.84 9.39
N ARG A 43 3.85 45.44 10.14
CA ARG A 43 4.58 44.15 10.05
C ARG A 43 3.77 42.94 10.51
N THR A 44 2.59 43.13 11.09
CA THR A 44 1.98 42.10 11.89
C THR A 44 0.84 41.32 11.24
N LYS A 45 0.13 41.87 10.27
CA LYS A 45 -1.03 41.18 9.67
C LYS A 45 -0.64 40.14 8.63
N ARG A 46 0.36 40.39 7.79
CA ARG A 46 0.82 39.40 6.77
C ARG A 46 1.47 38.18 7.40
N LEU A 47 2.31 38.33 8.42
CA LEU A 47 2.96 37.19 9.10
C LEU A 47 1.97 36.28 9.83
N ARG A 48 0.87 36.81 10.38
CA ARG A 48 -0.18 35.98 10.99
C ARG A 48 -0.97 35.18 9.94
N LEU A 49 -1.26 35.81 8.80
CA LEU A 49 -1.91 35.11 7.67
C LEU A 49 -1.05 33.95 7.12
N PHE A 50 0.26 34.17 6.94
CA PHE A 50 1.16 33.09 6.49
C PHE A 50 1.31 31.97 7.52
N ARG A 51 1.31 32.26 8.82
CA ARG A 51 1.30 31.25 9.88
C ARG A 51 0.00 30.46 9.90
N LEU A 52 -1.14 31.12 9.77
CA LEU A 52 -2.44 30.44 9.68
C LEU A 52 -2.54 29.59 8.41
N ALA A 53 -2.11 30.09 7.25
CA ALA A 53 -2.05 29.32 6.02
C ALA A 53 -1.13 28.09 6.14
N GLY A 54 0.02 28.24 6.81
CA GLY A 54 0.93 27.13 7.09
C GLY A 54 0.30 26.04 8.00
N VAL A 55 -0.42 26.45 9.04
CA VAL A 55 -1.12 25.51 9.94
C VAL A 55 -2.23 24.76 9.18
N VAL A 56 -3.01 25.47 8.36
CA VAL A 56 -4.06 24.84 7.55
C VAL A 56 -3.46 23.88 6.53
N ALA A 57 -2.40 24.25 5.83
CA ALA A 57 -1.72 23.37 4.90
C ALA A 57 -1.15 22.12 5.59
N ALA A 58 -0.53 22.29 6.76
CA ALA A 58 -0.01 21.17 7.56
C ALA A 58 -1.13 20.23 8.03
N SER A 59 -2.27 20.78 8.49
CA SER A 59 -3.41 19.95 8.91
C SER A 59 -4.02 19.17 7.75
N VAL A 60 -4.14 19.76 6.56
CA VAL A 60 -4.61 19.06 5.35
C VAL A 60 -3.65 17.94 4.97
N LEU A 61 -2.34 18.18 5.00
CA LEU A 61 -1.33 17.14 4.72
C LEU A 61 -1.40 15.99 5.75
N LEU A 62 -1.56 16.30 7.04
CA LEU A 62 -1.72 15.28 8.08
C LEU A 62 -3.01 14.48 7.91
N CYS A 63 -4.13 15.11 7.56
CA CYS A 63 -5.37 14.40 7.26
C CYS A 63 -5.20 13.48 6.03
N PHE A 64 -4.53 13.96 4.98
CA PHE A 64 -4.26 13.17 3.79
C PHE A 64 -3.34 11.98 4.10
N ALA A 65 -2.26 12.22 4.85
CA ALA A 65 -1.35 11.16 5.30
C ALA A 65 -2.06 10.13 6.19
N SER A 66 -2.89 10.58 7.14
CA SER A 66 -3.68 9.70 8.01
C SER A 66 -4.69 8.88 7.21
N TRP A 67 -5.35 9.49 6.23
CA TRP A 67 -6.28 8.78 5.34
C TRP A 67 -5.56 7.75 4.48
N PHE A 68 -4.40 8.09 3.91
CA PHE A 68 -3.58 7.20 3.11
C PHE A 68 -3.06 6.01 3.92
N ILE A 69 -2.56 6.28 5.16
CA ILE A 69 -2.13 5.24 6.09
C ILE A 69 -3.30 4.34 6.47
N TYR A 70 -4.46 4.91 6.78
CA TYR A 70 -5.66 4.13 7.13
C TYR A 70 -6.11 3.24 5.96
N ASP A 71 -6.10 3.75 4.72
CA ASP A 71 -6.49 2.98 3.52
C ASP A 71 -5.50 1.86 3.21
N TYR A 72 -4.21 2.10 3.42
CA TYR A 72 -3.14 1.11 3.26
C TYR A 72 -3.23 -0.03 4.30
N TRP A 73 -3.68 0.28 5.52
CA TRP A 73 -3.77 -0.69 6.63
C TRP A 73 -5.14 -1.34 6.75
N LYS A 74 -6.08 -1.01 5.89
CA LYS A 74 -7.39 -1.69 5.91
C LYS A 74 -7.21 -3.19 5.76
N PRO A 75 -7.77 -4.00 6.67
CA PRO A 75 -7.79 -5.44 6.51
C PRO A 75 -8.55 -5.78 5.22
N VAL A 76 -7.95 -6.63 4.40
CA VAL A 76 -8.58 -7.14 3.18
C VAL A 76 -9.66 -8.14 3.61
N ALA A 77 -10.89 -7.96 3.14
CA ALA A 77 -11.97 -8.89 3.46
C ALA A 77 -11.72 -10.22 2.74
N MET A 78 -11.78 -11.32 3.49
CA MET A 78 -11.65 -12.66 2.94
C MET A 78 -13.02 -13.22 2.61
N GLN A 79 -13.16 -13.79 1.42
CA GLN A 79 -14.36 -14.47 0.95
C GLN A 79 -14.09 -15.97 0.87
N THR A 80 -15.05 -16.77 1.31
CA THR A 80 -14.97 -18.23 1.19
C THR A 80 -16.14 -18.71 0.35
N VAL A 81 -15.81 -19.43 -0.72
CA VAL A 81 -16.80 -20.12 -1.57
C VAL A 81 -16.62 -21.61 -1.37
N SER A 82 -17.71 -22.32 -1.12
CA SER A 82 -17.71 -23.76 -0.94
C SER A 82 -18.59 -24.41 -2.00
N ALA A 83 -18.04 -25.40 -2.68
CA ALA A 83 -18.76 -26.28 -3.56
C ALA A 83 -19.37 -27.44 -2.72
N GLY A 84 -20.68 -27.57 -2.73
CA GLY A 84 -21.37 -28.70 -2.09
C GLY A 84 -21.22 -29.99 -2.89
N ALA A 85 -22.32 -30.66 -3.15
CA ALA A 85 -22.34 -31.90 -3.97
C ALA A 85 -22.19 -31.65 -5.48
N ALA A 86 -22.10 -30.40 -5.92
CA ALA A 86 -21.94 -29.99 -7.32
C ALA A 86 -20.63 -29.24 -7.54
N ILE A 87 -20.11 -29.29 -8.77
CA ILE A 87 -18.97 -28.47 -9.20
C ILE A 87 -19.39 -26.99 -9.25
N SER A 88 -18.52 -26.10 -8.81
CA SER A 88 -18.74 -24.66 -8.83
C SER A 88 -17.64 -23.96 -9.61
N VAL A 89 -18.01 -23.04 -10.49
CA VAL A 89 -17.05 -22.21 -11.24
C VAL A 89 -17.12 -20.79 -10.72
N ILE A 90 -15.98 -20.22 -10.36
CA ILE A 90 -15.84 -18.86 -9.85
C ILE A 90 -14.79 -18.10 -10.65
N THR A 91 -14.96 -16.79 -10.74
CA THR A 91 -13.95 -15.88 -11.29
C THR A 91 -13.43 -15.01 -10.16
N LEU A 92 -12.13 -15.01 -9.97
CA LEU A 92 -11.45 -14.21 -8.95
C LEU A 92 -11.27 -12.75 -9.38
N PRO A 93 -10.89 -11.83 -8.47
CA PRO A 93 -10.72 -10.41 -8.78
C PRO A 93 -9.67 -10.11 -9.88
N ASP A 94 -8.69 -10.99 -10.09
CA ASP A 94 -7.64 -10.90 -11.11
C ASP A 94 -8.03 -11.56 -12.45
N GLN A 95 -9.30 -11.96 -12.64
CA GLN A 95 -9.84 -12.69 -13.79
C GLN A 95 -9.42 -14.18 -13.86
N THR A 96 -8.66 -14.69 -12.90
CA THR A 96 -8.38 -16.11 -12.77
C THR A 96 -9.70 -16.89 -12.63
N LYS A 97 -9.86 -17.95 -13.42
CA LYS A 97 -11.00 -18.87 -13.32
C LYS A 97 -10.63 -20.07 -12.48
N VAL A 98 -11.52 -20.42 -11.56
CA VAL A 98 -11.34 -21.59 -10.69
C VAL A 98 -12.58 -22.46 -10.75
N THR A 99 -12.37 -23.72 -11.09
CA THR A 99 -13.39 -24.76 -11.05
C THR A 99 -13.18 -25.61 -9.80
N LEU A 100 -14.01 -25.39 -8.80
CA LEU A 100 -14.02 -26.14 -7.55
C LEU A 100 -14.74 -27.47 -7.74
N ASN A 101 -14.11 -28.58 -7.39
CA ASN A 101 -14.73 -29.89 -7.36
C ASN A 101 -15.66 -30.00 -6.13
N ARG A 102 -16.40 -31.09 -6.06
CA ARG A 102 -17.35 -31.38 -4.98
C ARG A 102 -16.66 -31.38 -3.62
N TYR A 103 -17.37 -30.85 -2.62
CA TYR A 103 -16.89 -30.78 -1.23
C TYR A 103 -15.58 -30.01 -1.04
N SER A 104 -15.28 -29.11 -1.97
CA SER A 104 -14.10 -28.26 -1.92
C SER A 104 -14.47 -26.84 -1.54
N SER A 105 -13.51 -26.11 -0.96
CA SER A 105 -13.68 -24.71 -0.61
C SER A 105 -12.44 -23.91 -0.97
N LEU A 106 -12.67 -22.68 -1.42
CA LEU A 106 -11.65 -21.71 -1.74
C LEU A 106 -11.87 -20.42 -0.95
N THR A 107 -10.85 -20.00 -0.23
CA THR A 107 -10.83 -18.72 0.47
C THR A 107 -9.88 -17.78 -0.26
N TYR A 108 -10.35 -16.60 -0.62
CA TYR A 108 -9.59 -15.60 -1.36
C TYR A 108 -9.97 -14.18 -0.91
N PRO A 109 -9.09 -13.19 -1.08
CA PRO A 109 -9.37 -11.80 -0.72
C PRO A 109 -10.30 -11.14 -1.75
N ASP A 110 -11.07 -10.13 -1.33
CA ASP A 110 -11.87 -9.29 -2.21
C ASP A 110 -11.01 -8.48 -3.20
N ARG A 111 -9.73 -8.26 -2.83
CA ARG A 111 -8.67 -7.68 -3.67
C ARG A 111 -7.33 -8.30 -3.33
N PHE A 112 -6.52 -8.61 -4.32
CA PHE A 112 -5.16 -9.08 -4.09
C PHE A 112 -4.24 -7.95 -3.65
N LYS A 113 -3.18 -8.27 -2.88
CA LYS A 113 -2.12 -7.35 -2.51
C LYS A 113 -1.18 -7.10 -3.70
N GLU A 114 -0.43 -6.01 -3.61
CA GLU A 114 0.49 -5.60 -4.69
C GLU A 114 1.68 -6.54 -4.90
N ASP A 115 2.02 -7.39 -3.93
CA ASP A 115 3.19 -8.27 -3.97
C ASP A 115 2.86 -9.68 -4.50
N ARG A 116 1.66 -10.21 -4.23
CA ARG A 116 1.23 -11.54 -4.65
C ARG A 116 -0.28 -11.75 -4.57
N ARG A 117 -0.76 -12.73 -5.34
CA ARG A 117 -2.15 -13.17 -5.41
C ARG A 117 -2.28 -14.48 -4.63
N GLU A 118 -2.74 -14.42 -3.38
CA GLU A 118 -2.77 -15.58 -2.49
C GLU A 118 -4.21 -16.07 -2.27
N VAL A 119 -4.41 -17.38 -2.40
CA VAL A 119 -5.67 -18.08 -2.11
C VAL A 119 -5.43 -19.31 -1.27
N GLN A 120 -6.43 -19.78 -0.55
CA GLN A 120 -6.36 -20.99 0.27
C GLN A 120 -7.38 -22.00 -0.20
N LEU A 121 -6.92 -23.20 -0.54
CA LEU A 121 -7.74 -24.33 -1.02
C LEU A 121 -7.86 -25.41 0.03
N GLN A 122 -9.06 -25.96 0.16
CA GLN A 122 -9.32 -27.24 0.81
C GLN A 122 -10.16 -28.09 -0.16
N GLY A 123 -9.71 -29.30 -0.48
CA GLY A 123 -10.31 -30.16 -1.49
C GLY A 123 -9.62 -30.05 -2.84
N GLU A 124 -10.36 -30.11 -3.92
CA GLU A 124 -9.82 -30.12 -5.28
C GLU A 124 -10.32 -28.93 -6.09
N ALA A 125 -9.40 -28.32 -6.83
CA ALA A 125 -9.72 -27.25 -7.77
C ALA A 125 -8.80 -27.27 -8.98
N TYR A 126 -9.40 -26.97 -10.13
CA TYR A 126 -8.71 -26.66 -11.37
C TYR A 126 -8.62 -25.14 -11.53
N PHE A 127 -7.40 -24.66 -11.83
CA PHE A 127 -7.08 -23.24 -11.96
C PHE A 127 -6.66 -22.89 -13.37
N GLU A 128 -7.30 -21.87 -13.94
CA GLU A 128 -6.86 -21.15 -15.15
C GLU A 128 -6.38 -19.77 -14.72
N VAL A 129 -5.10 -19.68 -14.37
CA VAL A 129 -4.53 -18.46 -13.79
C VAL A 129 -4.17 -17.45 -14.87
N GLU A 130 -4.66 -16.21 -14.69
CA GLU A 130 -4.32 -15.08 -15.58
C GLU A 130 -2.82 -14.74 -15.49
N LYS A 131 -2.19 -14.49 -16.65
CA LYS A 131 -0.74 -14.27 -16.76
C LYS A 131 -0.33 -12.93 -16.14
N ASP A 132 0.44 -12.99 -15.07
CA ASP A 132 1.08 -11.84 -14.45
C ASP A 132 2.40 -12.25 -13.80
N ALA A 133 3.50 -11.90 -14.48
CA ALA A 133 4.86 -12.23 -14.02
C ALA A 133 5.34 -11.36 -12.85
N ARG A 134 4.64 -10.24 -12.56
CA ARG A 134 5.02 -9.33 -11.48
C ARG A 134 4.42 -9.73 -10.14
N HIS A 135 3.23 -10.34 -10.18
CA HIS A 135 2.48 -10.72 -8.98
C HIS A 135 2.19 -12.22 -9.03
N PRO A 136 3.06 -13.06 -8.46
CA PRO A 136 2.87 -14.51 -8.42
C PRO A 136 1.52 -14.90 -7.82
N PHE A 137 0.89 -15.92 -8.37
CA PHE A 137 -0.33 -16.53 -7.83
C PHE A 137 0.06 -17.72 -6.97
N VAL A 138 -0.38 -17.72 -5.71
CA VAL A 138 -0.01 -18.73 -4.72
C VAL A 138 -1.26 -19.42 -4.18
N VAL A 139 -1.35 -20.73 -4.39
CA VAL A 139 -2.38 -21.58 -3.80
C VAL A 139 -1.81 -22.24 -2.55
N LYS A 140 -2.34 -21.90 -1.38
CA LYS A 140 -2.06 -22.60 -0.13
C LYS A 140 -2.98 -23.80 0.00
N ALA A 141 -2.41 -24.98 -0.10
CA ALA A 141 -3.09 -26.27 0.04
C ALA A 141 -2.36 -27.12 1.09
N ASP A 142 -2.57 -26.79 2.37
CA ASP A 142 -1.82 -27.31 3.51
C ASP A 142 -1.51 -28.82 3.39
N PRO A 143 -0.22 -29.21 3.49
CA PRO A 143 0.97 -28.46 3.88
C PRO A 143 1.82 -27.92 2.72
N VAL A 144 1.32 -27.88 1.50
CA VAL A 144 2.05 -27.40 0.33
C VAL A 144 1.58 -26.01 -0.12
N GLU A 145 2.48 -25.30 -0.77
CA GLU A 145 2.21 -24.03 -1.48
C GLU A 145 2.55 -24.20 -2.95
N VAL A 146 1.63 -23.83 -3.82
CA VAL A 146 1.76 -23.92 -5.27
C VAL A 146 1.86 -22.53 -5.85
N GLU A 147 3.01 -22.19 -6.44
CA GLU A 147 3.32 -20.85 -6.97
C GLU A 147 3.39 -20.90 -8.51
N VAL A 148 2.67 -19.96 -9.15
CA VAL A 148 2.58 -19.87 -10.62
C VAL A 148 2.55 -18.41 -11.09
N LEU A 149 2.84 -18.18 -12.39
CA LEU A 149 2.81 -16.86 -13.01
C LEU A 149 1.74 -16.70 -14.10
N GLY A 150 1.01 -17.76 -14.41
CA GLY A 150 0.01 -17.82 -15.47
C GLY A 150 -0.01 -19.20 -16.09
N THR A 151 -0.82 -20.11 -15.56
CA THR A 151 -0.66 -21.55 -15.66
C THR A 151 -2.02 -22.23 -15.55
N HIS A 152 -2.19 -23.33 -16.24
CA HIS A 152 -3.35 -24.23 -16.09
C HIS A 152 -2.92 -25.48 -15.32
N PHE A 153 -3.51 -25.69 -14.13
CA PHE A 153 -3.12 -26.79 -13.25
C PHE A 153 -4.27 -27.23 -12.34
N ASN A 154 -4.19 -28.46 -11.83
CA ASN A 154 -5.10 -29.01 -10.84
C ASN A 154 -4.39 -29.22 -9.52
N VAL A 155 -5.08 -28.97 -8.41
CA VAL A 155 -4.61 -29.28 -7.05
C VAL A 155 -5.65 -30.10 -6.34
N GLU A 156 -5.23 -31.23 -5.80
CA GLU A 156 -6.02 -32.17 -4.99
C GLU A 156 -5.45 -32.18 -3.57
N ALA A 157 -6.17 -31.59 -2.62
CA ALA A 157 -5.75 -31.42 -1.23
C ALA A 157 -6.94 -31.60 -0.28
N TYR A 158 -7.63 -32.73 -0.34
CA TYR A 158 -8.74 -33.00 0.58
C TYR A 158 -8.23 -33.21 2.01
N PRO A 159 -8.90 -32.63 3.01
CA PRO A 159 -8.59 -32.88 4.40
C PRO A 159 -8.83 -34.38 4.70
N GLY A 160 -7.80 -35.06 5.19
CA GLY A 160 -7.86 -36.48 5.51
C GLY A 160 -7.25 -37.43 4.46
N ASP A 161 -6.99 -36.93 3.25
CA ASP A 161 -6.23 -37.72 2.27
C ASP A 161 -4.76 -37.86 2.69
N ALA A 162 -4.18 -39.02 2.39
CA ALA A 162 -2.78 -39.28 2.70
C ALA A 162 -1.81 -38.43 1.88
N GLU A 163 -2.27 -37.90 0.76
CA GLU A 163 -1.44 -37.18 -0.22
C GLU A 163 -2.08 -35.87 -0.65
N VAL A 164 -1.22 -34.91 -1.05
CA VAL A 164 -1.61 -33.73 -1.79
C VAL A 164 -0.96 -33.82 -3.17
N LYS A 165 -1.77 -33.72 -4.22
CA LYS A 165 -1.31 -33.84 -5.60
C LYS A 165 -1.51 -32.52 -6.36
N THR A 166 -0.49 -32.12 -7.10
CA THR A 166 -0.54 -30.98 -8.02
C THR A 166 -0.16 -31.45 -9.41
N THR A 167 -1.03 -31.29 -10.39
CA THR A 167 -0.82 -31.73 -11.78
C THR A 167 -0.76 -30.50 -12.69
N LEU A 168 0.30 -30.39 -13.48
CA LEU A 168 0.48 -29.30 -14.43
C LEU A 168 0.00 -29.68 -15.82
N LEU A 169 -0.86 -28.84 -16.41
CA LEU A 169 -1.36 -29.02 -17.78
C LEU A 169 -0.63 -28.08 -18.77
N GLU A 170 -0.50 -26.77 -18.42
CA GLU A 170 0.14 -25.79 -19.27
C GLU A 170 0.90 -24.74 -18.43
N GLY A 171 2.09 -24.37 -18.86
CA GLY A 171 2.93 -23.33 -18.22
C GLY A 171 4.03 -23.91 -17.35
N SER A 172 4.23 -23.38 -16.15
CA SER A 172 5.21 -23.83 -15.17
C SER A 172 4.66 -23.63 -13.76
N VAL A 173 4.85 -24.63 -12.90
CA VAL A 173 4.41 -24.64 -11.50
C VAL A 173 5.57 -24.91 -10.58
N ALA A 174 5.74 -24.11 -9.54
CA ALA A 174 6.64 -24.43 -8.44
C ALA A 174 5.82 -24.89 -7.23
N VAL A 175 6.06 -26.13 -6.79
CA VAL A 175 5.44 -26.70 -5.59
C VAL A 175 6.44 -26.65 -4.46
N ASN A 176 6.08 -25.95 -3.38
CA ASN A 176 6.88 -25.82 -2.18
C ASN A 176 6.25 -26.62 -1.03
N ALA A 177 7.05 -27.37 -0.30
CA ALA A 177 6.68 -27.98 0.96
C ALA A 177 7.53 -27.41 2.09
N PRO A 178 7.10 -26.29 2.73
CA PRO A 178 7.91 -25.55 3.70
C PRO A 178 8.36 -26.41 4.90
N ALA A 179 7.51 -27.33 5.33
CA ALA A 179 7.79 -28.20 6.47
C ALA A 179 9.04 -29.10 6.28
N VAL A 180 9.43 -29.37 5.02
CA VAL A 180 10.57 -30.21 4.65
C VAL A 180 11.61 -29.46 3.83
N SER A 181 11.44 -28.15 3.65
CA SER A 181 12.31 -27.28 2.85
C SER A 181 12.55 -27.83 1.44
N SER A 182 11.52 -28.45 0.85
CA SER A 182 11.59 -29.04 -0.48
C SER A 182 10.81 -28.19 -1.48
N ARG A 183 11.37 -28.03 -2.68
CA ARG A 183 10.74 -27.33 -3.82
C ARG A 183 10.96 -28.14 -5.09
N ILE A 184 9.88 -28.32 -5.85
CA ILE A 184 9.90 -28.98 -7.16
C ILE A 184 9.30 -28.02 -8.17
N THR A 185 9.88 -27.96 -9.37
CA THR A 185 9.31 -27.21 -10.49
C THR A 185 8.84 -28.19 -11.54
N LEU A 186 7.54 -28.12 -11.87
CA LEU A 186 6.89 -29.02 -12.82
C LEU A 186 6.90 -28.42 -14.23
N SER A 187 7.03 -29.33 -15.20
CA SER A 187 6.77 -29.09 -16.63
C SER A 187 5.40 -29.69 -17.03
N PRO A 188 4.80 -29.24 -18.12
CA PRO A 188 3.51 -29.77 -18.59
C PRO A 188 3.49 -31.30 -18.68
N GLY A 189 2.46 -31.94 -18.13
CA GLY A 189 2.33 -33.40 -18.03
C GLY A 189 3.01 -34.02 -16.81
N GLU A 190 3.60 -33.22 -15.90
CA GLU A 190 4.16 -33.73 -14.66
C GLU A 190 3.24 -33.43 -13.47
N SER A 191 3.39 -34.22 -12.42
CA SER A 191 2.68 -34.01 -11.15
C SER A 191 3.66 -34.01 -9.97
N ALA A 192 3.37 -33.23 -8.96
CA ALA A 192 4.03 -33.32 -7.66
C ALA A 192 3.09 -33.99 -6.66
N ILE A 193 3.58 -34.95 -5.91
CA ILE A 193 2.85 -35.66 -4.86
C ILE A 193 3.57 -35.43 -3.54
N TYR A 194 2.86 -34.81 -2.59
CA TYR A 194 3.31 -34.70 -1.22
C TYR A 194 2.62 -35.73 -0.35
N ASN A 195 3.38 -36.66 0.25
CA ASN A 195 2.88 -37.62 1.21
C ASN A 195 2.90 -37.03 2.62
N ARG A 196 1.72 -36.99 3.27
CA ARG A 196 1.56 -36.37 4.61
C ARG A 196 2.18 -37.23 5.73
N ALA A 197 2.20 -38.56 5.58
CA ALA A 197 2.76 -39.44 6.60
C ALA A 197 4.28 -39.39 6.60
N ASP A 198 4.89 -39.52 5.44
CA ASP A 198 6.34 -39.55 5.27
C ASP A 198 6.95 -38.15 5.16
N LYS A 199 6.12 -37.13 4.99
CA LYS A 199 6.53 -35.74 4.76
C LYS A 199 7.50 -35.63 3.58
N THR A 200 7.25 -36.35 2.50
CA THR A 200 8.09 -36.35 1.29
C THR A 200 7.36 -35.69 0.14
N LEU A 201 8.09 -34.89 -0.65
CA LEU A 201 7.61 -34.31 -1.89
C LEU A 201 8.34 -34.98 -3.04
N GLN A 202 7.58 -35.60 -3.98
CA GLN A 202 8.11 -36.34 -5.12
C GLN A 202 7.47 -35.86 -6.41
N GLU A 203 8.24 -35.94 -7.49
CA GLU A 203 7.76 -35.70 -8.85
C GLU A 203 7.35 -37.01 -9.50
N GLU A 204 6.18 -37.00 -10.16
CA GLU A 204 5.68 -38.13 -10.95
C GLU A 204 5.37 -37.63 -12.37
N LYS A 205 5.89 -38.37 -13.38
CA LYS A 205 5.48 -38.11 -14.78
C LYS A 205 4.12 -38.78 -15.02
N THR A 206 3.16 -37.98 -15.43
CA THR A 206 1.86 -38.52 -15.85
C THR A 206 2.10 -39.37 -17.09
N LYS A 207 1.96 -40.72 -16.95
CA LYS A 207 1.98 -41.60 -18.11
C LYS A 207 0.81 -41.21 -19.00
N GLU A 208 1.10 -40.64 -20.18
CA GLU A 208 0.11 -40.61 -21.26
C GLU A 208 -0.41 -42.05 -21.41
N ASN A 209 -1.67 -42.28 -21.01
CA ASN A 209 -2.39 -43.45 -21.44
C ASN A 209 -2.58 -43.34 -22.96
N ASN A 210 -1.61 -43.91 -23.68
CA ASN A 210 -1.66 -44.08 -25.11
C ASN A 210 -2.79 -45.10 -25.38
N THR A 211 -4.04 -44.62 -25.38
CA THR A 211 -5.17 -45.38 -25.90
C THR A 211 -5.31 -44.96 -27.37
N ALA A 212 -4.33 -45.37 -28.14
CA ALA A 212 -4.50 -45.49 -29.59
C ALA A 212 -5.13 -46.87 -29.83
N THR A 213 -6.40 -46.92 -30.09
CA THR A 213 -7.01 -47.90 -30.99
C THR A 213 -8.30 -47.34 -31.53
#